data_2fe54850c0f13d608674d8da6eae4b11
#
_entry.id   2fe54850c0f13d608674d8da6eae4b11
#
_cell.length_a   1.000
_cell.length_b   1.000
_cell.length_c   1.000
_cell.angle_alpha   90.00
_cell.angle_beta   90.00
_cell.angle_gamma   90.00
#
_symmetry.space_group_name_H-M   'P 1'
#
loop_
_entity.id
_entity.type
_entity.pdbx_description
1 polymer ?
#
loop_
_entity_poly.entity_id
_entity_poly.type
_entity_poly.pdbx_seq_one_letter_code
_entity_poly.pdbx_strand_id
1 'polypeptide(L)'
;DLCIVGSGYTGLWTALLAKERDPNREVVIIEMRETGNGASGRNGGFCNASLTHGFVNGYTRFPDEMAVIEKLGRENLDAIEETIKKYKIDCDFERNGELRMAVAPWQMEGLKEEAIARNKTGDHVEVLDKDQIRALVNSPIYEGALFDHDGTALVDPARLVWGLEKVCLSLGVKIYENSKVEELIDDGDQVIVKSAYGSIRANKVALATNIYTPLVKSARKYVIAVYDFQLVTQPLTKEQLDSIGWKG
;
A
#
# COMPACT_ATOMS: atom_id res chain seq x y z
N ASP A 1 0.39 -26.38 4.52
CA ASP A 1 -0.51 -26.07 3.41
C ASP A 1 0.05 -24.93 2.54
N LEU A 2 0.37 -23.79 3.14
CA LEU A 2 0.82 -22.59 2.47
C LEU A 2 2.14 -22.07 3.07
N CYS A 3 3.16 -21.95 2.24
CA CYS A 3 4.38 -21.23 2.58
C CYS A 3 4.43 -19.90 1.84
N ILE A 4 4.74 -18.82 2.56
CA ILE A 4 4.85 -17.48 1.99
C ILE A 4 6.30 -17.02 2.15
N VAL A 5 6.88 -16.51 1.07
CA VAL A 5 8.25 -16.00 1.08
C VAL A 5 8.21 -14.47 1.06
N GLY A 6 8.58 -13.87 2.19
CA GLY A 6 8.53 -12.44 2.44
C GLY A 6 7.42 -12.02 3.39
N SER A 7 7.75 -11.22 4.41
CA SER A 7 6.84 -10.68 5.42
C SER A 7 6.60 -9.17 5.27
N GLY A 8 6.58 -8.67 4.04
CA GLY A 8 6.03 -7.36 3.72
C GLY A 8 4.50 -7.39 3.68
N TYR A 9 3.86 -6.30 3.28
CA TYR A 9 2.40 -6.21 3.19
C TYR A 9 1.79 -7.38 2.41
N THR A 10 2.29 -7.69 1.22
CA THR A 10 1.75 -8.78 0.39
C THR A 10 1.75 -10.11 1.14
N GLY A 11 2.86 -10.43 1.82
CA GLY A 11 2.96 -11.69 2.57
C GLY A 11 2.05 -11.75 3.79
N LEU A 12 2.03 -10.68 4.58
CA LEU A 12 1.21 -10.61 5.79
C LEU A 12 -0.29 -10.61 5.48
N TRP A 13 -0.74 -9.81 4.48
CA TRP A 13 -2.12 -9.84 4.04
C TRP A 13 -2.53 -11.19 3.46
N THR A 14 -1.64 -11.86 2.69
CA THR A 14 -1.89 -13.21 2.19
C THR A 14 -2.09 -14.20 3.33
N ALA A 15 -1.24 -14.14 4.37
CA ALA A 15 -1.33 -15.01 5.53
C ALA A 15 -2.59 -14.76 6.35
N LEU A 16 -2.90 -13.49 6.64
CA LEU A 16 -4.07 -13.07 7.39
C LEU A 16 -5.35 -13.56 6.71
N LEU A 17 -5.54 -13.23 5.43
CA LEU A 17 -6.72 -13.62 4.66
C LEU A 17 -6.83 -15.15 4.49
N ALA A 18 -5.69 -15.86 4.37
CA ALA A 18 -5.70 -17.32 4.33
C ALA A 18 -6.20 -17.93 5.64
N LYS A 19 -5.79 -17.36 6.79
CA LYS A 19 -6.24 -17.80 8.11
C LYS A 19 -7.68 -17.40 8.42
N GLU A 20 -8.14 -16.23 7.96
CA GLU A 20 -9.54 -15.83 8.13
C GLU A 20 -10.51 -16.73 7.35
N ARG A 21 -10.11 -17.14 6.14
CA ARG A 21 -10.91 -18.05 5.30
C ARG A 21 -10.93 -19.49 5.81
N ASP A 22 -9.84 -19.92 6.40
CA ASP A 22 -9.68 -21.26 6.94
C ASP A 22 -8.74 -21.24 8.15
N PRO A 23 -9.30 -21.12 9.37
CA PRO A 23 -8.51 -21.07 10.61
C PRO A 23 -7.64 -22.31 10.86
N ASN A 24 -7.97 -23.45 10.27
CA ASN A 24 -7.21 -24.70 10.42
C ASN A 24 -6.04 -24.81 9.44
N ARG A 25 -5.98 -23.94 8.42
CA ARG A 25 -4.90 -23.95 7.44
C ARG A 25 -3.55 -23.71 8.12
N GLU A 26 -2.57 -24.55 7.82
CA GLU A 26 -1.20 -24.31 8.23
C GLU A 26 -0.56 -23.28 7.30
N VAL A 27 -0.18 -22.13 7.87
CA VAL A 27 0.48 -21.02 7.15
C VAL A 27 1.82 -20.73 7.80
N VAL A 28 2.85 -20.66 6.96
CA VAL A 28 4.22 -20.32 7.36
C VAL A 28 4.72 -19.18 6.50
N ILE A 29 5.34 -18.19 7.12
CA ILE A 29 6.08 -17.11 6.43
C ILE A 29 7.57 -17.31 6.69
N ILE A 30 8.38 -17.15 5.64
CA ILE A 30 9.85 -17.12 5.73
C ILE A 30 10.32 -15.77 5.24
N GLU A 31 11.05 -15.07 6.11
CA GLU A 31 11.55 -13.73 5.82
C GLU A 31 13.09 -13.70 5.86
N MET A 32 13.67 -13.02 4.90
CA MET A 32 15.13 -12.91 4.77
C MET A 32 15.77 -12.10 5.90
N ARG A 33 15.06 -11.10 6.39
CA ARG A 33 15.48 -10.19 7.45
C ARG A 33 14.43 -10.14 8.54
N GLU A 34 14.15 -8.97 9.07
CA GLU A 34 13.07 -8.69 9.99
C GLU A 34 11.80 -8.29 9.23
N THR A 35 10.65 -8.59 9.78
CA THR A 35 9.35 -8.23 9.21
C THR A 35 9.27 -6.73 8.91
N GLY A 36 8.86 -6.41 7.69
CA GLY A 36 8.72 -5.02 7.24
C GLY A 36 10.03 -4.30 6.91
N ASN A 37 11.18 -4.96 6.98
CA ASN A 37 12.49 -4.33 6.68
C ASN A 37 12.60 -3.79 5.25
N GLY A 38 11.82 -4.31 4.30
CA GLY A 38 11.76 -3.83 2.91
C GLY A 38 10.92 -2.57 2.73
N ALA A 39 10.37 -2.39 1.53
CA ALA A 39 9.58 -1.22 1.14
C ALA A 39 8.32 -1.01 2.00
N SER A 40 7.74 -2.09 2.54
CA SER A 40 6.50 -2.03 3.32
C SER A 40 6.63 -1.20 4.60
N GLY A 41 7.77 -1.24 5.30
CA GLY A 41 8.01 -0.45 6.49
C GLY A 41 8.72 0.89 6.24
N ARG A 42 8.94 1.29 4.97
CA ARG A 42 9.81 2.43 4.61
C ARG A 42 9.18 3.39 3.61
N ASN A 43 7.91 3.23 3.28
CA ASN A 43 7.20 4.12 2.35
C ASN A 43 6.63 5.34 3.07
N GLY A 44 6.04 6.27 2.32
CA GLY A 44 5.48 7.51 2.85
C GLY A 44 4.13 7.38 3.54
N GLY A 45 3.59 6.17 3.67
CA GLY A 45 2.36 5.91 4.41
C GLY A 45 1.07 6.23 3.65
N PHE A 46 1.13 6.57 2.38
CA PHE A 46 -0.08 6.79 1.57
C PHE A 46 -0.80 5.47 1.31
N CYS A 47 -1.99 5.35 1.85
CA CYS A 47 -2.90 4.23 1.62
C CYS A 47 -4.02 4.70 0.69
N ASN A 48 -3.84 4.44 -0.61
CA ASN A 48 -4.66 5.01 -1.67
C ASN A 48 -5.57 3.95 -2.30
N ALA A 49 -6.80 4.33 -2.63
CA ALA A 49 -7.78 3.47 -3.29
C ALA A 49 -7.42 3.15 -4.75
N SER A 50 -6.46 3.84 -5.37
CA SER A 50 -6.10 3.63 -6.77
C SER A 50 -5.40 2.28 -7.00
N LEU A 51 -5.96 1.45 -7.87
CA LEU A 51 -5.36 0.18 -8.32
C LEU A 51 -4.47 0.33 -9.56
N THR A 52 -4.42 1.51 -10.15
CA THR A 52 -3.75 1.76 -11.44
C THR A 52 -2.65 2.80 -11.35
N HIS A 53 -2.16 3.10 -10.14
CA HIS A 53 -1.17 4.15 -9.92
C HIS A 53 -1.64 5.53 -10.43
N GLY A 54 -2.84 5.94 -10.00
CA GLY A 54 -3.52 7.18 -10.35
C GLY A 54 -4.61 7.00 -11.41
N PHE A 55 -5.65 7.84 -11.30
CA PHE A 55 -6.84 7.78 -12.16
C PHE A 55 -6.50 7.94 -13.64
N VAL A 56 -5.70 8.93 -14.00
CA VAL A 56 -5.35 9.22 -15.41
C VAL A 56 -4.65 8.04 -16.08
N ASN A 57 -3.74 7.36 -15.37
CA ASN A 57 -3.07 6.17 -15.90
C ASN A 57 -4.05 5.03 -16.14
N GLY A 58 -4.98 4.80 -15.20
CA GLY A 58 -6.03 3.79 -15.35
C GLY A 58 -6.98 4.11 -16.49
N TYR A 59 -7.49 5.33 -16.53
CA TYR A 59 -8.43 5.79 -17.57
C TYR A 59 -7.83 5.70 -18.99
N THR A 60 -6.53 5.99 -19.13
CA THR A 60 -5.85 5.88 -20.42
C THR A 60 -5.68 4.43 -20.88
N ARG A 61 -5.47 3.49 -19.93
CA ARG A 61 -5.17 2.09 -20.26
C ARG A 61 -6.39 1.18 -20.27
N PHE A 62 -7.38 1.48 -19.43
CA PHE A 62 -8.55 0.65 -19.15
C PHE A 62 -9.83 1.50 -19.09
N PRO A 63 -10.13 2.32 -20.14
CA PRO A 63 -11.24 3.27 -20.09
C PRO A 63 -12.60 2.61 -19.82
N ASP A 64 -12.82 1.43 -20.39
CA ASP A 64 -14.09 0.70 -20.28
C ASP A 64 -14.26 0.01 -18.91
N GLU A 65 -13.17 -0.27 -18.20
CA GLU A 65 -13.16 -0.95 -16.90
C GLU A 65 -13.03 0.00 -15.72
N MET A 66 -12.78 1.29 -15.94
CA MET A 66 -12.48 2.24 -14.87
C MET A 66 -13.50 2.26 -13.74
N ALA A 67 -14.78 2.21 -14.03
CA ALA A 67 -15.82 2.19 -12.99
C ALA A 67 -15.71 0.98 -12.06
N VAL A 68 -15.32 -0.17 -12.60
CA VAL A 68 -15.09 -1.40 -11.82
C VAL A 68 -13.78 -1.28 -11.03
N ILE A 69 -12.72 -0.78 -11.65
CA ILE A 69 -11.41 -0.60 -11.02
C ILE A 69 -11.49 0.36 -9.83
N GLU A 70 -12.15 1.51 -10.01
CA GLU A 70 -12.36 2.49 -8.93
C GLU A 70 -13.19 1.92 -7.79
N LYS A 71 -14.27 1.18 -8.11
CA LYS A 71 -15.07 0.48 -7.11
C LYS A 71 -14.23 -0.50 -6.30
N LEU A 72 -13.46 -1.35 -6.96
CA LEU A 72 -12.58 -2.33 -6.30
C LEU A 72 -11.50 -1.66 -5.46
N GLY A 73 -10.98 -0.52 -5.91
CA GLY A 73 -10.01 0.27 -5.16
C GLY A 73 -10.59 0.81 -3.85
N ARG A 74 -11.79 1.37 -3.89
CA ARG A 74 -12.51 1.83 -2.69
C ARG A 74 -12.83 0.69 -1.74
N GLU A 75 -13.38 -0.41 -2.25
CA GLU A 75 -13.65 -1.62 -1.44
C GLU A 75 -12.36 -2.15 -0.77
N ASN A 76 -11.22 -2.08 -1.47
CA ASN A 76 -9.94 -2.48 -0.89
C ASN A 76 -9.50 -1.54 0.24
N LEU A 77 -9.64 -0.22 0.08
CA LEU A 77 -9.30 0.73 1.14
C LEU A 77 -10.23 0.56 2.36
N ASP A 78 -11.53 0.36 2.12
CA ASP A 78 -12.50 0.07 3.17
C ASP A 78 -12.13 -1.21 3.94
N ALA A 79 -11.77 -2.28 3.24
CA ALA A 79 -11.35 -3.54 3.85
C ALA A 79 -10.06 -3.41 4.68
N ILE A 80 -9.12 -2.55 4.26
CA ILE A 80 -7.92 -2.23 5.04
C ILE A 80 -8.33 -1.53 6.34
N GLU A 81 -9.15 -0.50 6.26
CA GLU A 81 -9.64 0.25 7.42
C GLU A 81 -10.42 -0.66 8.40
N GLU A 82 -11.33 -1.49 7.88
CA GLU A 82 -12.08 -2.46 8.67
C GLU A 82 -11.17 -3.46 9.39
N THR A 83 -10.12 -3.95 8.72
CA THR A 83 -9.14 -4.87 9.31
C THR A 83 -8.36 -4.18 10.42
N ILE A 84 -7.90 -2.95 10.21
CA ILE A 84 -7.22 -2.15 11.23
C ILE A 84 -8.11 -1.99 12.47
N LYS A 85 -9.39 -1.65 12.28
CA LYS A 85 -10.37 -1.51 13.37
C LYS A 85 -10.66 -2.85 14.07
N LYS A 86 -10.89 -3.91 13.30
CA LYS A 86 -11.19 -5.27 13.79
C LYS A 86 -10.10 -5.80 14.72
N TYR A 87 -8.85 -5.66 14.32
CA TYR A 87 -7.71 -6.17 15.08
C TYR A 87 -7.06 -5.11 15.98
N LYS A 88 -7.60 -3.90 16.02
CA LYS A 88 -7.11 -2.77 16.82
C LYS A 88 -5.63 -2.50 16.56
N ILE A 89 -5.25 -2.47 15.29
CA ILE A 89 -3.87 -2.16 14.88
C ILE A 89 -3.63 -0.67 15.11
N ASP A 90 -2.66 -0.36 15.96
CA ASP A 90 -2.26 1.00 16.25
C ASP A 90 -1.20 1.47 15.24
N CYS A 91 -1.64 2.14 14.17
CA CYS A 91 -0.81 2.55 13.04
C CYS A 91 -1.11 3.98 12.56
N ASP A 92 -1.70 4.82 13.40
CA ASP A 92 -2.06 6.20 13.06
C ASP A 92 -2.83 6.31 11.74
N PHE A 93 -3.86 5.45 11.58
CA PHE A 93 -4.68 5.46 10.38
C PHE A 93 -5.59 6.68 10.37
N GLU A 94 -5.40 7.55 9.38
CA GLU A 94 -6.21 8.76 9.17
C GLU A 94 -6.72 8.83 7.74
N ARG A 95 -8.04 8.77 7.56
CA ARG A 95 -8.69 8.87 6.23
C ARG A 95 -9.27 10.26 6.05
N ASN A 96 -8.41 11.20 5.74
CA ASN A 96 -8.74 12.63 5.62
C ASN A 96 -8.74 13.12 4.16
N GLY A 97 -8.58 12.20 3.20
CA GLY A 97 -8.51 12.53 1.80
C GLY A 97 -7.13 13.00 1.34
N GLU A 98 -7.09 13.54 0.12
CA GLU A 98 -5.86 13.99 -0.54
C GLU A 98 -6.08 15.30 -1.29
N LEU A 99 -5.14 16.23 -1.13
CA LEU A 99 -5.08 17.46 -1.91
C LEU A 99 -3.98 17.36 -2.96
N ARG A 100 -4.35 17.37 -4.24
CA ARG A 100 -3.38 17.44 -5.33
C ARG A 100 -3.32 18.86 -5.87
N MET A 101 -2.22 19.55 -5.56
CA MET A 101 -2.03 20.97 -5.81
C MET A 101 -1.70 21.27 -7.27
N ALA A 102 -2.28 22.35 -7.80
CA ALA A 102 -1.79 23.03 -8.99
C ALA A 102 -0.84 24.15 -8.56
N VAL A 103 0.37 24.15 -9.10
CA VAL A 103 1.39 25.19 -8.87
C VAL A 103 1.58 26.09 -10.08
N ALA A 104 0.85 25.85 -11.15
CA ALA A 104 0.82 26.68 -12.34
C ALA A 104 -0.60 26.72 -12.93
N PRO A 105 -1.03 27.86 -13.53
CA PRO A 105 -2.40 28.03 -14.03
C PRO A 105 -2.82 26.97 -15.06
N TRP A 106 -1.91 26.51 -15.90
CA TRP A 106 -2.19 25.51 -16.93
C TRP A 106 -2.57 24.13 -16.37
N GLN A 107 -2.18 23.82 -15.12
CA GLN A 107 -2.52 22.54 -14.47
C GLN A 107 -4.01 22.49 -14.08
N MET A 108 -4.65 23.65 -13.86
CA MET A 108 -6.04 23.73 -13.40
C MET A 108 -7.04 23.11 -14.38
N GLU A 109 -6.79 23.23 -15.69
CA GLU A 109 -7.69 22.65 -16.71
C GLU A 109 -7.71 21.13 -16.61
N GLY A 110 -6.53 20.50 -16.53
CA GLY A 110 -6.42 19.05 -16.35
C GLY A 110 -7.07 18.54 -15.05
N LEU A 111 -6.97 19.30 -13.94
CA LEU A 111 -7.64 18.95 -12.69
C LEU A 111 -9.16 19.00 -12.80
N LYS A 112 -9.72 19.98 -13.54
CA LYS A 112 -11.16 20.08 -13.79
C LYS A 112 -11.68 18.94 -14.66
N GLU A 113 -10.97 18.61 -15.73
CA GLU A 113 -11.31 17.48 -16.60
C GLU A 113 -11.31 16.17 -15.82
N GLU A 114 -10.28 15.96 -15.00
CA GLU A 114 -10.18 14.77 -14.15
C GLU A 114 -11.29 14.71 -13.12
N ALA A 115 -11.64 15.82 -12.45
CA ALA A 115 -12.73 15.86 -11.49
C ALA A 115 -14.06 15.43 -12.14
N ILE A 116 -14.33 15.92 -13.35
CA ILE A 116 -15.53 15.53 -14.10
C ILE A 116 -15.52 14.02 -14.42
N ALA A 117 -14.39 13.49 -14.84
CA ALA A 117 -14.26 12.08 -15.17
C ALA A 117 -14.40 11.18 -13.92
N ARG A 118 -13.73 11.53 -12.83
CA ARG A 118 -13.77 10.78 -11.56
C ARG A 118 -15.16 10.77 -10.93
N ASN A 119 -15.85 11.91 -10.90
CA ASN A 119 -17.23 11.98 -10.36
C ASN A 119 -18.22 11.12 -11.18
N LYS A 120 -17.95 10.91 -12.49
CA LYS A 120 -18.75 9.99 -13.31
C LYS A 120 -18.54 8.52 -12.95
N THR A 121 -17.37 8.15 -12.42
CA THR A 121 -17.06 6.79 -11.96
C THR A 121 -17.44 6.55 -10.50
N GLY A 122 -18.02 7.54 -9.84
CA GLY A 122 -18.55 7.43 -8.48
C GLY A 122 -17.56 7.87 -7.38
N ASP A 123 -16.47 8.54 -7.74
CA ASP A 123 -15.59 9.20 -6.78
C ASP A 123 -16.24 10.47 -6.25
N HIS A 124 -15.77 10.93 -5.09
CA HIS A 124 -16.18 12.19 -4.49
C HIS A 124 -14.99 13.16 -4.48
N VAL A 125 -14.85 13.89 -5.59
CA VAL A 125 -13.76 14.85 -5.76
C VAL A 125 -14.28 16.22 -6.15
N GLU A 126 -13.61 17.27 -5.69
CA GLU A 126 -13.92 18.65 -6.03
C GLU A 126 -12.67 19.42 -6.42
N VAL A 127 -12.87 20.48 -7.22
CA VAL A 127 -11.80 21.41 -7.59
C VAL A 127 -11.90 22.63 -6.69
N LEU A 128 -10.83 22.87 -5.96
CA LEU A 128 -10.66 24.07 -5.14
C LEU A 128 -9.95 25.15 -5.96
N ASP A 129 -10.45 26.37 -5.88
CA ASP A 129 -9.79 27.54 -6.44
C ASP A 129 -8.64 28.03 -5.56
N LYS A 130 -7.98 29.09 -6.01
CA LYS A 130 -6.81 29.67 -5.33
C LYS A 130 -7.11 30.16 -3.93
N ASP A 131 -8.26 30.76 -3.69
CA ASP A 131 -8.61 31.29 -2.38
C ASP A 131 -8.99 30.17 -1.41
N GLN A 132 -9.75 29.17 -1.91
CA GLN A 132 -10.13 27.99 -1.16
C GLN A 132 -8.90 27.19 -0.70
N ILE A 133 -7.95 26.90 -1.61
CA ILE A 133 -6.77 26.13 -1.22
C ILE A 133 -5.86 26.89 -0.27
N ARG A 134 -5.74 28.20 -0.42
CA ARG A 134 -4.94 29.04 0.50
C ARG A 134 -5.54 29.16 1.89
N ALA A 135 -6.85 29.01 2.02
CA ALA A 135 -7.50 28.93 3.32
C ALA A 135 -7.17 27.63 4.08
N LEU A 136 -6.82 26.55 3.36
CA LEU A 136 -6.40 25.28 3.93
C LEU A 136 -4.89 25.23 4.16
N VAL A 137 -4.12 25.66 3.16
CA VAL A 137 -2.66 25.69 3.21
C VAL A 137 -2.16 27.03 2.67
N ASN A 138 -1.64 27.87 3.54
CA ASN A 138 -1.21 29.22 3.19
C ASN A 138 0.14 29.21 2.42
N SER A 139 0.05 28.87 1.13
CA SER A 139 1.22 28.90 0.24
C SER A 139 0.95 29.83 -0.96
N PRO A 140 1.86 30.76 -1.28
CA PRO A 140 1.67 31.71 -2.39
C PRO A 140 1.72 31.05 -3.77
N ILE A 141 2.30 29.84 -3.88
CA ILE A 141 2.49 29.15 -5.18
C ILE A 141 1.28 28.34 -5.62
N TYR A 142 0.29 28.11 -4.75
CA TYR A 142 -0.88 27.29 -5.11
C TYR A 142 -1.89 28.10 -5.91
N GLU A 143 -2.23 27.58 -7.09
CA GLU A 143 -3.22 28.16 -8.00
C GLU A 143 -4.59 27.48 -7.85
N GLY A 144 -4.66 26.34 -7.20
CA GLY A 144 -5.84 25.55 -6.88
C GLY A 144 -5.46 24.12 -6.54
N ALA A 145 -6.45 23.25 -6.37
CA ALA A 145 -6.24 21.85 -6.09
C ALA A 145 -7.39 20.97 -6.58
N LEU A 146 -7.15 19.69 -6.73
CA LEU A 146 -8.16 18.65 -6.72
C LEU A 146 -8.19 18.04 -5.32
N PHE A 147 -9.33 18.08 -4.66
CA PHE A 147 -9.55 17.44 -3.37
C PHE A 147 -10.30 16.13 -3.57
N ASP A 148 -9.67 15.04 -3.18
CA ASP A 148 -10.28 13.72 -3.08
C ASP A 148 -10.64 13.46 -1.62
N HIS A 149 -11.93 13.40 -1.30
CA HIS A 149 -12.40 13.34 0.08
C HIS A 149 -12.19 11.95 0.72
N ASP A 150 -12.30 10.88 -0.08
CA ASP A 150 -12.48 9.52 0.46
C ASP A 150 -11.43 8.50 -0.04
N GLY A 151 -10.69 8.86 -1.07
CA GLY A 151 -9.84 7.92 -1.80
C GLY A 151 -8.47 7.66 -1.19
N THR A 152 -8.10 8.38 -0.14
CA THR A 152 -6.75 8.29 0.45
C THR A 152 -6.79 8.36 1.97
N ALA A 153 -5.99 7.50 2.59
CA ALA A 153 -5.67 7.55 4.02
C ALA A 153 -4.15 7.65 4.21
N LEU A 154 -3.74 8.08 5.39
CA LEU A 154 -2.36 8.00 5.85
C LEU A 154 -2.23 6.95 6.96
N VAL A 155 -1.08 6.29 7.00
CA VAL A 155 -0.72 5.34 8.05
C VAL A 155 0.75 5.49 8.41
N ASP A 156 1.12 5.12 9.63
CA ASP A 156 2.52 4.76 9.91
C ASP A 156 2.79 3.37 9.29
N PRO A 157 3.57 3.28 8.21
CA PRO A 157 3.73 2.03 7.48
C PRO A 157 4.46 0.95 8.28
N ALA A 158 5.39 1.33 9.16
CA ALA A 158 6.11 0.39 9.99
C ALA A 158 5.19 -0.18 11.08
N ARG A 159 4.40 0.67 11.73
CA ARG A 159 3.42 0.23 12.74
C ARG A 159 2.33 -0.64 12.14
N LEU A 160 1.87 -0.35 10.92
CA LEU A 160 0.90 -1.21 10.22
C LEU A 160 1.50 -2.59 9.94
N VAL A 161 2.73 -2.68 9.42
CA VAL A 161 3.40 -3.97 9.18
C VAL A 161 3.53 -4.78 10.46
N TRP A 162 4.04 -4.18 11.55
CA TRP A 162 4.20 -4.87 12.84
C TRP A 162 2.85 -5.23 13.47
N GLY A 163 1.82 -4.42 13.24
CA GLY A 163 0.46 -4.74 13.66
C GLY A 163 -0.08 -5.98 12.95
N LEU A 164 0.08 -6.04 11.63
CA LEU A 164 -0.30 -7.20 10.81
C LEU A 164 0.46 -8.47 11.21
N GLU A 165 1.77 -8.34 11.49
CA GLU A 165 2.57 -9.45 12.01
C GLU A 165 2.00 -10.01 13.30
N LYS A 166 1.72 -9.15 14.29
CA LYS A 166 1.11 -9.56 15.57
C LYS A 166 -0.23 -10.27 15.35
N VAL A 167 -1.05 -9.77 14.43
CA VAL A 167 -2.31 -10.42 14.07
C VAL A 167 -2.06 -11.80 13.48
N CYS A 168 -1.15 -11.92 12.49
CA CYS A 168 -0.80 -13.21 11.89
C CYS A 168 -0.33 -14.22 12.94
N LEU A 169 0.56 -13.82 13.86
CA LEU A 169 1.04 -14.66 14.95
C LEU A 169 -0.11 -15.10 15.87
N SER A 170 -1.04 -14.19 16.20
CA SER A 170 -2.21 -14.50 17.05
C SER A 170 -3.17 -15.50 16.38
N LEU A 171 -3.22 -15.53 15.05
CA LEU A 171 -3.99 -16.47 14.25
C LEU A 171 -3.26 -17.81 14.02
N GLY A 172 -2.07 -17.98 14.61
CA GLY A 172 -1.29 -19.22 14.50
C GLY A 172 -0.43 -19.33 13.24
N VAL A 173 -0.16 -18.23 12.53
CA VAL A 173 0.86 -18.20 11.49
C VAL A 173 2.24 -18.32 12.13
N LYS A 174 3.09 -19.18 11.57
CA LYS A 174 4.50 -19.32 11.98
C LYS A 174 5.34 -18.38 11.11
N ILE A 175 6.13 -17.49 11.71
CA ILE A 175 7.00 -16.55 11.00
C ILE A 175 8.45 -16.85 11.37
N TYR A 176 9.29 -17.09 10.37
CA TYR A 176 10.72 -17.33 10.52
C TYR A 176 11.47 -16.18 9.87
N GLU A 177 11.99 -15.31 10.71
CA GLU A 177 12.83 -14.18 10.30
C GLU A 177 14.30 -14.61 10.13
N ASN A 178 15.12 -13.74 9.53
CA ASN A 178 16.54 -13.97 9.26
C ASN A 178 16.81 -15.28 8.51
N SER A 179 15.84 -15.73 7.72
CA SER A 179 15.79 -17.04 7.06
C SER A 179 15.61 -16.87 5.55
N LYS A 180 16.67 -16.45 4.87
CA LYS A 180 16.64 -16.25 3.42
C LYS A 180 16.33 -17.55 2.68
N VAL A 181 15.29 -17.52 1.85
CA VAL A 181 15.01 -18.60 0.90
C VAL A 181 16.00 -18.55 -0.26
N GLU A 182 16.68 -19.66 -0.51
CA GLU A 182 17.73 -19.78 -1.53
C GLU A 182 17.25 -20.53 -2.76
N GLU A 183 16.35 -21.50 -2.57
CA GLU A 183 15.90 -22.39 -3.65
C GLU A 183 14.45 -22.82 -3.45
N LEU A 184 13.74 -22.95 -4.57
CA LEU A 184 12.43 -23.59 -4.67
C LEU A 184 12.58 -24.82 -5.56
N ILE A 185 12.16 -25.99 -5.07
CA ILE A 185 12.19 -27.23 -5.82
C ILE A 185 10.75 -27.70 -6.01
N ASP A 186 10.39 -27.92 -7.26
CA ASP A 186 9.15 -28.60 -7.60
C ASP A 186 9.28 -30.09 -7.27
N ASP A 187 8.42 -30.58 -6.39
CA ASP A 187 8.39 -31.97 -5.93
C ASP A 187 7.03 -32.63 -6.27
N GLY A 188 6.54 -32.34 -7.46
CA GLY A 188 5.28 -32.83 -7.97
C GLY A 188 4.08 -32.06 -7.38
N ASP A 189 3.35 -32.67 -6.44
CA ASP A 189 2.19 -32.06 -5.81
C ASP A 189 2.55 -30.99 -4.75
N GLN A 190 3.83 -30.88 -4.40
CA GLN A 190 4.34 -29.98 -3.38
C GLN A 190 5.55 -29.18 -3.87
N VAL A 191 5.90 -28.15 -3.11
CA VAL A 191 7.10 -27.35 -3.33
C VAL A 191 7.97 -27.43 -2.09
N ILE A 192 9.25 -27.72 -2.28
CA ILE A 192 10.24 -27.64 -1.21
C ILE A 192 10.89 -26.25 -1.24
N VAL A 193 10.73 -25.53 -0.15
CA VAL A 193 11.30 -24.20 0.08
C VAL A 193 12.55 -24.37 0.93
N LYS A 194 13.73 -24.06 0.41
CA LYS A 194 15.02 -24.22 1.11
C LYS A 194 15.60 -22.93 1.61
N SER A 195 16.15 -22.96 2.81
CA SER A 195 17.01 -21.93 3.39
C SER A 195 18.29 -22.55 3.93
N ALA A 196 19.25 -21.73 4.37
CA ALA A 196 20.45 -22.22 5.03
C ALA A 196 20.18 -23.01 6.33
N TYR A 197 19.01 -22.82 6.95
CA TYR A 197 18.67 -23.43 8.25
C TYR A 197 17.77 -24.68 8.13
N GLY A 198 17.32 -25.00 6.94
CA GLY A 198 16.46 -26.15 6.69
C GLY A 198 15.50 -25.95 5.52
N SER A 199 14.50 -26.81 5.44
CA SER A 199 13.52 -26.78 4.37
C SER A 199 12.09 -26.93 4.88
N ILE A 200 11.14 -26.33 4.15
CA ILE A 200 9.70 -26.50 4.35
C ILE A 200 9.13 -27.12 3.10
N ARG A 201 8.29 -28.15 3.27
CA ARG A 201 7.49 -28.74 2.22
C ARG A 201 6.08 -28.18 2.32
N ALA A 202 5.58 -27.59 1.24
CA ALA A 202 4.27 -26.95 1.21
C ALA A 202 3.49 -27.32 -0.05
N ASN A 203 2.16 -27.42 0.05
CA ASN A 203 1.28 -27.67 -1.09
C ASN A 203 1.26 -26.47 -2.05
N LYS A 204 1.40 -25.25 -1.51
CA LYS A 204 1.48 -24.01 -2.30
C LYS A 204 2.50 -23.07 -1.73
N VAL A 205 3.14 -22.29 -2.61
CA VAL A 205 4.08 -21.23 -2.24
C VAL A 205 3.61 -19.91 -2.84
N ALA A 206 3.52 -18.87 -2.00
CA ALA A 206 3.29 -17.50 -2.43
C ALA A 206 4.61 -16.71 -2.34
N LEU A 207 5.03 -16.11 -3.45
CA LEU A 207 6.23 -15.28 -3.51
C LEU A 207 5.85 -13.81 -3.31
N ALA A 208 6.19 -13.27 -2.16
CA ALA A 208 5.97 -11.87 -1.76
C ALA A 208 7.30 -11.11 -1.63
N THR A 209 8.28 -11.46 -2.47
CA THR A 209 9.67 -11.03 -2.36
C THR A 209 9.96 -9.68 -3.03
N ASN A 210 8.96 -9.04 -3.63
CA ASN A 210 9.14 -7.81 -4.39
C ASN A 210 10.26 -7.99 -5.45
N ILE A 211 11.18 -7.03 -5.54
CA ILE A 211 12.34 -7.07 -6.46
C ILE A 211 13.50 -7.91 -5.94
N TYR A 212 13.45 -8.29 -4.65
CA TYR A 212 14.55 -9.03 -4.02
C TYR A 212 14.51 -10.50 -4.41
N THR A 213 15.52 -10.93 -5.12
CA THR A 213 15.79 -12.32 -5.49
C THR A 213 14.67 -12.98 -6.29
N PRO A 214 14.74 -12.97 -7.60
CA PRO A 214 13.84 -13.77 -8.42
C PRO A 214 14.14 -15.25 -8.23
N LEU A 215 13.48 -15.87 -7.25
CA LEU A 215 13.50 -17.33 -7.06
C LEU A 215 12.98 -18.06 -8.30
N VAL A 216 12.13 -17.38 -9.07
CA VAL A 216 11.65 -17.84 -10.38
C VAL A 216 12.41 -17.09 -11.48
N LYS A 217 13.40 -17.74 -12.08
CA LYS A 217 14.28 -17.15 -13.11
C LYS A 217 13.53 -16.55 -14.30
N SER A 218 12.44 -17.18 -14.72
CA SER A 218 11.60 -16.72 -15.84
C SER A 218 10.93 -15.36 -15.57
N ALA A 219 10.64 -15.02 -14.32
CA ALA A 219 10.01 -13.76 -13.94
C ALA A 219 10.99 -12.58 -13.94
N ARG A 220 12.30 -12.85 -13.82
CA ARG A 220 13.33 -11.79 -13.69
C ARG A 220 13.31 -10.75 -14.82
N LYS A 221 13.06 -11.18 -16.05
CA LYS A 221 13.05 -10.30 -17.22
C LYS A 221 11.87 -9.33 -17.28
N TYR A 222 10.86 -9.52 -16.43
CA TYR A 222 9.66 -8.68 -16.38
C TYR A 222 9.67 -7.69 -15.21
N VAL A 223 10.72 -7.69 -14.39
CA VAL A 223 10.81 -6.84 -13.20
C VAL A 223 11.97 -5.87 -13.34
N ILE A 224 11.65 -4.58 -13.23
CA ILE A 224 12.63 -3.48 -13.20
C ILE A 224 12.51 -2.81 -11.83
N ALA A 225 13.65 -2.68 -11.14
CA ALA A 225 13.70 -1.97 -9.86
C ALA A 225 13.68 -0.45 -10.09
N VAL A 226 12.71 0.24 -9.52
CA VAL A 226 12.67 1.69 -9.42
C VAL A 226 12.78 2.08 -7.95
N TYR A 227 13.69 2.98 -7.64
CA TYR A 227 13.93 3.45 -6.27
C TYR A 227 13.37 4.85 -6.10
N ASP A 228 12.49 5.03 -5.14
CA ASP A 228 12.04 6.33 -4.67
C ASP A 228 12.83 6.77 -3.44
N PHE A 229 13.06 8.07 -3.32
CA PHE A 229 13.69 8.68 -2.17
C PHE A 229 12.64 9.40 -1.33
N GLN A 230 12.57 9.07 -0.05
CA GLN A 230 11.71 9.73 0.91
C GLN A 230 12.52 10.81 1.63
N LEU A 231 11.99 12.05 1.65
CA LEU A 231 12.50 13.14 2.45
C LEU A 231 11.52 13.44 3.56
N VAL A 232 12.03 13.55 4.77
CA VAL A 232 11.25 13.97 5.93
C VAL A 232 11.96 15.12 6.62
N THR A 233 11.20 16.14 7.01
CA THR A 233 11.73 17.25 7.81
C THR A 233 11.88 16.85 9.27
N GLN A 234 12.61 17.65 10.03
CA GLN A 234 12.43 17.64 11.48
C GLN A 234 10.98 18.02 11.82
N PRO A 235 10.46 17.60 12.98
CA PRO A 235 9.17 18.08 13.44
C PRO A 235 9.10 19.61 13.37
N LEU A 236 8.07 20.14 12.73
CA LEU A 236 7.90 21.59 12.59
C LEU A 236 7.53 22.22 13.93
N THR A 237 8.06 23.41 14.19
CA THR A 237 7.62 24.21 15.36
C THR A 237 6.20 24.70 15.14
N LYS A 238 5.56 25.14 16.24
CA LYS A 238 4.21 25.70 16.15
C LYS A 238 4.18 26.93 15.24
N GLU A 239 5.17 27.81 15.31
CA GLU A 239 5.27 29.00 14.46
C GLU A 239 5.38 28.62 12.97
N GLN A 240 6.13 27.56 12.65
CA GLN A 240 6.23 27.05 11.28
C GLN A 240 4.90 26.48 10.79
N LEU A 241 4.20 25.67 11.60
CA LEU A 241 2.87 25.14 11.27
C LEU A 241 1.85 26.28 11.10
N ASP A 242 1.83 27.24 12.01
CA ASP A 242 0.95 28.41 11.95
C ASP A 242 1.20 29.25 10.68
N SER A 243 2.47 29.37 10.23
CA SER A 243 2.82 30.14 9.03
C SER A 243 2.27 29.56 7.74
N ILE A 244 2.18 28.23 7.66
CA ILE A 244 1.58 27.52 6.50
C ILE A 244 0.08 27.27 6.68
N GLY A 245 -0.46 27.50 7.86
CA GLY A 245 -1.89 27.34 8.17
C GLY A 245 -2.40 25.89 8.09
N TRP A 246 -1.50 24.90 8.00
CA TRP A 246 -1.89 23.50 7.91
C TRP A 246 -2.41 22.97 9.25
N LYS A 247 -3.57 22.38 9.24
CA LYS A 247 -4.24 21.90 10.46
C LYS A 247 -4.34 20.38 10.56
N GLY A 248 -3.78 19.65 9.60
CA GLY A 248 -3.87 18.20 9.47
C GLY A 248 -4.92 17.78 8.48
#